data_5cbb4c0865905fdf08e37d8012380467
#
_entry.id   5cbb4c0865905fdf08e37d8012380467
#
_cell.length_a   1.000
_cell.length_b   1.000
_cell.length_c   1.000
_cell.angle_alpha   90.00
_cell.angle_beta   90.00
_cell.angle_gamma   90.00
#
_symmetry.space_group_name_H-M   'P 1'
#
loop_
_entity.id
_entity.type
_entity.pdbx_description
1 polymer ?
#
loop_
_entity_poly.entity_id
_entity_poly.type
_entity_poly.pdbx_seq_one_letter_code
_entity_poly.pdbx_strand_id
1 'polypeptide(L)'
;QSNYGGVLTIDGVPIGKELQRYSYAPSVADKGNDSGSASFDNLGDGSCMLVVATDAPVDARDLKRIATRAVFGLARTGSSYSNGSGDFAIAFSTSQEMRSTFGDRSPRERSMLQPDGVSPLFQATLEATEEAVYNSMLQATTMTGNGRTAEALPIDQVRRILEQYG
;
A
#
# COMPACT_ATOMS: atom_id res chain seq x y z
N GLN A 1 6.25 -2.66 0.93
CA GLN A 1 5.64 -3.57 -0.06
C GLN A 1 5.76 -3.07 -1.49
N SER A 2 5.30 -1.87 -1.78
CA SER A 2 5.27 -1.38 -3.17
C SER A 2 6.64 -1.30 -3.86
N ASN A 3 7.71 -1.17 -3.10
CA ASN A 3 9.08 -1.23 -3.65
C ASN A 3 9.75 -2.61 -3.47
N TYR A 4 9.07 -3.56 -2.87
CA TYR A 4 9.55 -4.92 -2.74
C TYR A 4 9.69 -5.55 -4.14
N GLY A 5 10.81 -6.17 -4.40
CA GLY A 5 11.08 -6.72 -5.74
C GLY A 5 11.18 -5.68 -6.87
N GLY A 6 11.23 -4.40 -6.56
CA GLY A 6 11.29 -3.34 -7.55
C GLY A 6 10.02 -3.16 -8.38
N VAL A 7 8.85 -3.39 -7.77
CA VAL A 7 7.54 -3.30 -8.45
C VAL A 7 6.86 -1.94 -8.30
N LEU A 8 7.47 -0.98 -7.60
CA LEU A 8 6.87 0.34 -7.39
C LEU A 8 6.49 1.00 -8.73
N THR A 9 5.23 1.45 -8.76
CA THR A 9 4.68 2.22 -9.87
C THR A 9 4.12 3.53 -9.32
N ILE A 10 4.44 4.65 -9.93
CA ILE A 10 3.93 5.98 -9.59
C ILE A 10 3.32 6.59 -10.85
N ASP A 11 2.05 6.94 -10.81
CA ASP A 11 1.30 7.49 -11.96
C ASP A 11 1.46 6.67 -13.25
N GLY A 12 1.40 5.34 -13.13
CA GLY A 12 1.59 4.42 -14.24
C GLY A 12 3.05 4.19 -14.66
N VAL A 13 3.99 4.99 -14.15
CA VAL A 13 5.43 4.86 -14.47
C VAL A 13 6.07 3.77 -13.61
N PRO A 14 6.74 2.76 -14.20
CA PRO A 14 7.30 1.62 -13.48
C PRO A 14 8.65 1.95 -12.81
N ILE A 15 8.61 2.81 -11.80
CA ILE A 15 9.79 3.37 -11.12
C ILE A 15 10.77 2.29 -10.65
N GLY A 16 10.26 1.19 -10.10
CA GLY A 16 11.12 0.11 -9.62
C GLY A 16 11.94 -0.54 -10.73
N LYS A 17 11.38 -0.66 -11.95
CA LYS A 17 12.06 -1.19 -13.13
C LYS A 17 13.09 -0.20 -13.66
N GLU A 18 12.71 1.05 -13.79
CA GLU A 18 13.58 2.12 -14.28
C GLU A 18 14.79 2.35 -13.35
N LEU A 19 14.63 2.13 -12.06
CA LEU A 19 15.72 2.13 -11.08
C LEU A 19 16.58 0.85 -11.13
N GLN A 20 16.31 -0.08 -12.08
CA GLN A 20 16.99 -1.37 -12.23
C GLN A 20 16.95 -2.26 -10.97
N ARG A 21 15.88 -2.13 -10.19
CA ARG A 21 15.66 -2.89 -8.94
C ARG A 21 14.63 -4.00 -9.09
N TYR A 22 14.25 -4.33 -10.33
CA TYR A 22 13.20 -5.33 -10.60
C TYR A 22 13.74 -6.75 -10.47
N SER A 23 13.43 -7.41 -9.36
CA SER A 23 13.94 -8.74 -9.01
C SER A 23 13.36 -9.88 -9.83
N TYR A 24 12.24 -9.67 -10.53
CA TYR A 24 11.59 -10.67 -11.37
C TYR A 24 12.03 -10.59 -12.85
N ALA A 25 12.98 -9.73 -13.18
CA ALA A 25 13.55 -9.72 -14.51
C ALA A 25 14.21 -11.09 -14.81
N PRO A 26 14.08 -11.65 -16.03
CA PRO A 26 14.84 -12.83 -16.40
C PRO A 26 16.33 -12.53 -16.17
N SER A 27 17.01 -13.35 -15.38
CA SER A 27 18.45 -13.26 -15.28
C SER A 27 18.99 -13.51 -16.69
N VAL A 28 19.62 -12.50 -17.30
CA VAL A 28 20.50 -12.77 -18.45
C VAL A 28 21.55 -13.68 -17.88
N ALA A 29 21.54 -14.93 -18.32
CA ALA A 29 22.45 -15.97 -17.86
C ALA A 29 23.86 -15.40 -17.83
N ASP A 30 24.34 -15.07 -16.65
CA ASP A 30 25.72 -14.62 -16.46
C ASP A 30 26.59 -15.81 -16.75
N LYS A 31 27.30 -15.70 -17.87
CA LYS A 31 28.32 -16.68 -18.28
C LYS A 31 29.44 -16.57 -17.26
N GLY A 32 29.39 -17.36 -16.22
CA GLY A 32 30.56 -17.73 -15.44
C GLY A 32 31.03 -16.66 -14.47
N ASN A 33 30.37 -16.55 -13.32
CA ASN A 33 31.09 -16.52 -12.07
C ASN A 33 30.10 -16.85 -10.93
N ASP A 34 30.45 -17.87 -10.19
CA ASP A 34 29.79 -18.34 -8.99
C ASP A 34 29.95 -17.30 -7.88
N SER A 35 29.06 -16.35 -7.79
CA SER A 35 28.90 -15.51 -6.62
C SER A 35 27.49 -14.89 -6.58
N GLY A 36 26.60 -15.60 -5.89
CA GLY A 36 25.42 -15.01 -5.31
C GLY A 36 24.28 -14.81 -6.29
N SER A 37 23.63 -15.90 -6.68
CA SER A 37 22.19 -15.81 -6.95
C SER A 37 21.58 -15.11 -5.76
N ALA A 38 21.06 -13.89 -5.94
CA ALA A 38 20.14 -13.31 -4.98
C ALA A 38 18.99 -14.32 -4.87
N SER A 39 19.08 -15.24 -3.91
CA SER A 39 18.01 -16.19 -3.68
C SER A 39 16.80 -15.36 -3.32
N PHE A 40 15.67 -15.63 -3.95
CA PHE A 40 14.38 -15.03 -3.61
C PHE A 40 14.08 -15.17 -2.10
N ASP A 41 14.70 -16.11 -1.41
CA ASP A 41 14.63 -16.31 0.04
C ASP A 41 15.23 -15.17 0.88
N ASN A 42 16.04 -14.28 0.30
CA ASN A 42 16.66 -13.13 0.99
C ASN A 42 16.01 -11.78 0.69
N LEU A 43 15.04 -11.73 -0.20
CA LEU A 43 14.19 -10.56 -0.37
C LEU A 43 13.27 -10.53 0.85
N GLY A 44 13.56 -9.70 1.82
CA GLY A 44 12.80 -9.62 3.08
C GLY A 44 11.29 -9.56 2.81
N ASP A 45 10.53 -10.42 3.47
CA ASP A 45 9.09 -10.39 3.39
C ASP A 45 8.57 -9.07 3.94
N GLY A 46 7.86 -8.32 3.13
CA GLY A 46 7.23 -7.08 3.53
C GLY A 46 5.75 -7.32 3.76
N SER A 47 5.25 -7.02 4.94
CA SER A 47 3.83 -7.00 5.25
C SER A 47 3.34 -5.57 5.36
N CYS A 48 2.08 -5.31 5.02
CA CYS A 48 1.49 -3.99 5.11
C CYS A 48 0.22 -4.02 5.96
N MET A 49 0.15 -3.10 6.93
CA MET A 49 -1.05 -2.85 7.73
C MET A 49 -1.69 -1.57 7.25
N LEU A 50 -2.92 -1.69 6.74
CA LEU A 50 -3.72 -0.58 6.22
C LEU A 50 -4.81 -0.24 7.22
N VAL A 51 -4.86 0.99 7.68
CA VAL A 51 -5.89 1.49 8.61
C VAL A 51 -6.63 2.64 7.97
N VAL A 52 -7.92 2.46 7.73
CA VAL A 52 -8.77 3.49 7.11
C VAL A 52 -9.74 4.04 8.16
N ALA A 53 -9.69 5.34 8.40
CA ALA A 53 -10.66 6.05 9.20
C ALA A 53 -11.59 6.86 8.30
N THR A 54 -12.88 6.84 8.56
CA THR A 54 -13.87 7.68 7.88
C THR A 54 -14.82 8.31 8.90
N ASP A 55 -15.33 9.48 8.62
CA ASP A 55 -16.41 10.11 9.38
C ASP A 55 -17.81 9.83 8.80
N ALA A 56 -17.86 9.07 7.70
CA ALA A 56 -19.11 8.68 7.08
C ALA A 56 -19.91 7.72 7.98
N PRO A 57 -21.24 7.88 8.03
CA PRO A 57 -22.13 6.99 8.79
C PRO A 57 -22.39 5.69 8.01
N VAL A 58 -21.45 4.79 8.09
CA VAL A 58 -21.46 3.47 7.41
C VAL A 58 -21.37 2.34 8.42
N ASP A 59 -22.01 1.22 8.11
CA ASP A 59 -22.02 0.03 8.96
C ASP A 59 -20.77 -0.85 8.79
N ALA A 60 -20.73 -1.95 9.56
CA ALA A 60 -19.62 -2.90 9.50
C ALA A 60 -19.46 -3.57 8.13
N ARG A 61 -20.55 -3.77 7.38
CA ARG A 61 -20.51 -4.34 6.02
C ARG A 61 -19.80 -3.40 5.07
N ASP A 62 -20.14 -2.12 5.12
CA ASP A 62 -19.55 -1.14 4.23
C ASP A 62 -18.12 -0.79 4.67
N LEU A 63 -17.81 -0.79 5.96
CA LEU A 63 -16.44 -0.69 6.46
C LEU A 63 -15.56 -1.83 5.95
N LYS A 64 -16.06 -3.07 5.92
CA LYS A 64 -15.34 -4.19 5.30
C LYS A 64 -15.08 -3.96 3.82
N ARG A 65 -16.05 -3.41 3.08
CA ARG A 65 -15.88 -3.07 1.66
C ARG A 65 -14.86 -1.95 1.46
N ILE A 66 -14.83 -0.94 2.34
CA ILE A 66 -13.83 0.14 2.37
C ILE A 66 -12.44 -0.46 2.63
N ALA A 67 -12.27 -1.29 3.67
CA ALA A 67 -11.00 -1.95 3.97
C ALA A 67 -10.46 -2.74 2.76
N THR A 68 -11.34 -3.44 2.04
CA THR A 68 -10.97 -4.15 0.81
C THR A 68 -10.44 -3.21 -0.28
N ARG A 69 -10.97 -1.97 -0.39
CA ARG A 69 -10.47 -0.98 -1.36
C ARG A 69 -9.07 -0.48 -0.99
N ALA A 70 -8.75 -0.37 0.28
CA ALA A 70 -7.38 -0.05 0.68
C ALA A 70 -6.37 -1.09 0.16
N VAL A 71 -6.72 -2.37 0.20
CA VAL A 71 -5.89 -3.42 -0.42
C VAL A 71 -5.74 -3.19 -1.93
N PHE A 72 -6.82 -2.84 -2.64
CA PHE A 72 -6.73 -2.53 -4.07
C PHE A 72 -5.92 -1.25 -4.35
N GLY A 73 -5.99 -0.24 -3.46
CA GLY A 73 -5.14 0.96 -3.54
C GLY A 73 -3.66 0.61 -3.43
N LEU A 74 -3.29 -0.30 -2.52
CA LEU A 74 -1.92 -0.79 -2.42
C LEU A 74 -1.47 -1.49 -3.72
N ALA A 75 -2.35 -2.26 -4.38
CA ALA A 75 -2.05 -2.90 -5.66
C ALA A 75 -1.71 -1.87 -6.76
N ARG A 76 -2.36 -0.70 -6.77
CA ARG A 76 -2.10 0.36 -7.74
C ARG A 76 -0.68 0.92 -7.65
N THR A 77 -0.05 0.86 -6.50
CA THR A 77 1.34 1.27 -6.32
C THR A 77 2.35 0.23 -6.81
N GLY A 78 1.86 -0.86 -7.41
CA GLY A 78 2.67 -1.92 -8.00
C GLY A 78 2.81 -3.17 -7.13
N SER A 79 2.27 -3.19 -5.92
CA SER A 79 2.35 -4.37 -5.03
C SER A 79 1.74 -5.61 -5.69
N SER A 80 2.49 -6.71 -5.70
CA SER A 80 2.05 -8.01 -6.21
C SER A 80 1.64 -8.99 -5.11
N TYR A 81 1.67 -8.57 -3.85
CA TYR A 81 1.34 -9.41 -2.69
C TYR A 81 2.13 -10.73 -2.74
N SER A 82 3.46 -10.62 -2.62
CA SER A 82 4.36 -11.78 -2.67
C SER A 82 3.97 -12.86 -1.65
N ASN A 83 4.41 -14.10 -1.88
CA ASN A 83 4.01 -15.27 -1.09
C ASN A 83 4.22 -15.12 0.42
N GLY A 84 5.26 -14.42 0.85
CA GLY A 84 5.54 -14.14 2.26
C GLY A 84 4.86 -12.89 2.82
N SER A 85 4.06 -12.16 2.01
CA SER A 85 3.39 -10.95 2.43
C SER A 85 2.15 -11.23 3.26
N GLY A 86 2.05 -10.63 4.44
CA GLY A 86 0.86 -10.61 5.28
C GLY A 86 0.21 -9.24 5.26
N ASP A 87 -0.62 -8.95 4.24
CA ASP A 87 -1.26 -7.66 4.08
C ASP A 87 -2.66 -7.67 4.70
N PHE A 88 -2.91 -6.76 5.62
CA PHE A 88 -4.17 -6.65 6.34
C PHE A 88 -4.72 -5.24 6.25
N ALA A 89 -6.04 -5.14 6.14
CA ALA A 89 -6.74 -3.86 6.15
C ALA A 89 -7.85 -3.86 7.19
N ILE A 90 -7.94 -2.77 7.94
CA ILE A 90 -9.02 -2.49 8.87
C ILE A 90 -9.61 -1.13 8.57
N ALA A 91 -10.93 -0.98 8.67
CA ALA A 91 -11.62 0.29 8.56
C ALA A 91 -12.54 0.53 9.74
N PHE A 92 -12.67 1.79 10.16
CA PHE A 92 -13.61 2.20 11.20
C PHE A 92 -14.23 3.55 10.89
N SER A 93 -15.42 3.78 11.43
CA SER A 93 -16.10 5.08 11.34
C SER A 93 -15.98 5.85 12.66
N THR A 94 -15.68 7.13 12.55
CA THR A 94 -15.70 8.09 13.66
C THR A 94 -17.04 8.83 13.76
N SER A 95 -17.99 8.55 12.85
CA SER A 95 -19.32 9.18 12.86
C SER A 95 -20.03 9.01 14.21
N GLN A 96 -20.60 10.10 14.69
CA GLN A 96 -21.39 10.08 15.93
C GLN A 96 -22.61 9.16 15.82
N GLU A 97 -23.20 9.07 14.61
CA GLU A 97 -24.35 8.21 14.32
C GLU A 97 -24.04 6.73 14.56
N MET A 98 -22.77 6.34 14.36
CA MET A 98 -22.33 4.94 14.46
C MET A 98 -21.81 4.56 15.84
N ARG A 99 -21.61 5.53 16.73
CA ARG A 99 -21.10 5.27 18.09
C ARG A 99 -22.20 4.67 18.98
N SER A 100 -21.80 3.78 19.87
CA SER A 100 -22.64 3.24 20.92
C SER A 100 -22.12 3.70 22.27
N THR A 101 -23.03 4.05 23.18
CA THR A 101 -22.71 4.40 24.57
C THR A 101 -22.57 3.13 25.38
N PHE A 102 -21.49 3.00 26.11
CA PHE A 102 -21.30 1.85 27.00
C PHE A 102 -22.44 1.78 28.06
N GLY A 103 -23.02 0.59 28.18
CA GLY A 103 -24.10 0.34 29.12
C GLY A 103 -25.51 0.70 28.63
N ASP A 104 -25.64 1.37 27.48
CA ASP A 104 -26.96 1.59 26.86
C ASP A 104 -27.47 0.30 26.23
N ARG A 105 -28.69 -0.12 26.63
CA ARG A 105 -29.34 -1.34 26.13
C ARG A 105 -30.60 -1.04 25.31
N SER A 106 -30.89 0.24 25.10
CA SER A 106 -32.09 0.68 24.38
C SER A 106 -31.94 0.47 22.87
N PRO A 107 -33.03 0.13 22.16
CA PRO A 107 -33.06 0.18 20.71
C PRO A 107 -32.73 1.58 20.22
N ARG A 108 -31.92 1.68 19.17
CA ARG A 108 -31.49 2.95 18.60
C ARG A 108 -31.67 2.95 17.07
N GLU A 109 -32.31 3.98 16.57
CA GLU A 109 -32.28 4.30 15.14
C GLU A 109 -30.96 4.96 14.76
N ARG A 110 -30.47 4.69 13.55
CA ARG A 110 -29.24 5.27 13.01
C ARG A 110 -29.46 5.76 11.60
N SER A 111 -29.03 6.97 11.31
CA SER A 111 -28.92 7.46 9.95
C SER A 111 -27.65 6.90 9.31
N MET A 112 -27.81 6.20 8.20
CA MET A 112 -26.70 5.60 7.47
C MET A 112 -26.73 6.02 6.00
N LEU A 113 -25.57 6.03 5.37
CA LEU A 113 -25.50 6.22 3.92
C LEU A 113 -26.26 5.10 3.19
N GLN A 114 -27.01 5.50 2.18
CA GLN A 114 -27.62 4.54 1.26
C GLN A 114 -26.51 3.85 0.43
N PRO A 115 -26.77 2.63 -0.07
CA PRO A 115 -25.76 1.85 -0.79
C PRO A 115 -25.04 2.59 -1.93
N ASP A 116 -25.76 3.41 -2.69
CA ASP A 116 -25.18 4.18 -3.80
C ASP A 116 -24.28 5.34 -3.31
N GLY A 117 -24.53 5.86 -2.10
CA GLY A 117 -23.71 6.90 -1.48
C GLY A 117 -22.34 6.41 -1.01
N VAL A 118 -22.09 5.10 -0.99
CA VAL A 118 -20.80 4.52 -0.55
C VAL A 118 -19.74 4.52 -1.66
N SER A 119 -20.14 4.59 -2.93
CA SER A 119 -19.21 4.53 -4.08
C SER A 119 -18.12 5.61 -4.06
N PRO A 120 -18.40 6.88 -3.74
CA PRO A 120 -17.35 7.89 -3.60
C PRO A 120 -16.33 7.56 -2.51
N LEU A 121 -16.74 6.92 -1.41
CA LEU A 121 -15.83 6.51 -0.33
C LEU A 121 -14.87 5.40 -0.80
N PHE A 122 -15.30 4.54 -1.71
CA PHE A 122 -14.43 3.53 -2.29
C PHE A 122 -13.33 4.17 -3.13
N GLN A 123 -13.67 5.14 -3.96
CA GLN A 123 -12.70 5.87 -4.77
C GLN A 123 -11.73 6.64 -3.86
N ALA A 124 -12.24 7.39 -2.88
CA ALA A 124 -11.43 8.12 -1.93
C ALA A 124 -10.48 7.20 -1.15
N THR A 125 -10.92 5.98 -0.80
CA THR A 125 -10.06 4.99 -0.11
C THR A 125 -8.91 4.53 -1.00
N LEU A 126 -9.15 4.30 -2.29
CA LEU A 126 -8.10 3.95 -3.25
C LEU A 126 -7.05 5.06 -3.30
N GLU A 127 -7.48 6.30 -3.53
CA GLU A 127 -6.62 7.48 -3.67
C GLU A 127 -5.83 7.76 -2.37
N ALA A 128 -6.50 7.76 -1.22
CA ALA A 128 -5.84 7.96 0.07
C ALA A 128 -4.80 6.88 0.39
N THR A 129 -5.04 5.64 -0.06
CA THR A 129 -4.08 4.56 0.13
C THR A 129 -2.86 4.74 -0.77
N GLU A 130 -3.04 5.09 -2.04
CA GLU A 130 -1.93 5.41 -2.95
C GLU A 130 -1.10 6.56 -2.39
N GLU A 131 -1.76 7.64 -1.97
CA GLU A 131 -1.08 8.80 -1.38
C GLU A 131 -0.29 8.42 -0.12
N ALA A 132 -0.87 7.64 0.79
CA ALA A 132 -0.19 7.19 2.00
C ALA A 132 1.07 6.37 1.68
N VAL A 133 1.01 5.48 0.69
CA VAL A 133 2.17 4.70 0.24
C VAL A 133 3.24 5.60 -0.35
N TYR A 134 2.88 6.49 -1.27
CA TYR A 134 3.84 7.41 -1.88
C TYR A 134 4.49 8.32 -0.85
N ASN A 135 3.71 8.90 0.05
CA ASN A 135 4.21 9.74 1.14
C ASN A 135 5.19 8.98 2.02
N SER A 136 4.88 7.73 2.39
CA SER A 136 5.77 6.92 3.24
C SER A 136 7.11 6.64 2.56
N MET A 137 7.12 6.43 1.25
CA MET A 137 8.33 6.11 0.49
C MET A 137 9.14 7.35 0.12
N LEU A 138 8.47 8.44 -0.27
CA LEU A 138 9.14 9.68 -0.69
C LEU A 138 9.72 10.45 0.49
N GLN A 139 9.18 10.28 1.71
CA GLN A 139 9.68 10.92 2.93
C GLN A 139 10.64 10.02 3.73
N ALA A 140 10.83 8.78 3.32
CA ALA A 140 11.75 7.87 4.00
C ALA A 140 13.20 8.35 3.89
N THR A 141 13.97 8.12 4.94
CA THR A 141 15.42 8.33 4.96
C THR A 141 16.15 7.00 5.05
N THR A 142 17.36 6.94 4.53
CA THR A 142 18.21 5.74 4.65
C THR A 142 18.48 5.45 6.13
N MET A 143 18.21 4.20 6.52
CA MET A 143 18.42 3.76 7.91
C MET A 143 19.30 2.50 7.95
N THR A 144 20.17 2.44 8.94
CA THR A 144 21.01 1.28 9.20
C THR A 144 20.70 0.71 10.60
N GLY A 145 20.47 -0.60 10.66
CA GLY A 145 20.23 -1.31 11.90
C GLY A 145 20.49 -2.81 11.76
N ASN A 146 20.91 -3.46 12.82
CA ASN A 146 21.21 -4.91 12.85
C ASN A 146 22.15 -5.37 11.71
N GLY A 147 23.14 -4.56 11.36
CA GLY A 147 24.08 -4.87 10.28
C GLY A 147 23.51 -4.81 8.87
N ARG A 148 22.31 -4.26 8.67
CA ARG A 148 21.65 -4.06 7.38
C ARG A 148 21.33 -2.58 7.16
N THR A 149 21.38 -2.15 5.91
CA THR A 149 20.97 -0.80 5.50
C THR A 149 19.76 -0.88 4.61
N ALA A 150 18.70 -0.17 4.99
CA ALA A 150 17.54 0.10 4.15
C ALA A 150 17.71 1.47 3.50
N GLU A 151 17.92 1.48 2.19
CA GLU A 151 18.13 2.72 1.44
C GLU A 151 16.78 3.37 1.11
N ALA A 152 16.73 4.70 1.28
CA ALA A 152 15.63 5.51 0.79
C ALA A 152 15.55 5.51 -0.74
N LEU A 153 14.40 5.89 -1.28
CA LEU A 153 14.27 6.15 -2.72
C LEU A 153 15.20 7.31 -3.15
N PRO A 154 15.92 7.17 -4.26
CA PRO A 154 16.75 8.24 -4.81
C PRO A 154 15.87 9.28 -5.52
N ILE A 155 15.36 10.24 -4.76
CA ILE A 155 14.31 11.20 -5.18
C ILE A 155 14.65 11.90 -6.49
N ASP A 156 15.91 12.35 -6.67
CA ASP A 156 16.31 13.03 -7.90
C ASP A 156 16.29 12.11 -9.14
N GLN A 157 16.54 10.83 -8.95
CA GLN A 157 16.40 9.85 -10.03
C GLN A 157 14.93 9.59 -10.34
N VAL A 158 14.11 9.42 -9.31
CA VAL A 158 12.65 9.24 -9.47
C VAL A 158 12.04 10.41 -10.22
N ARG A 159 12.40 11.64 -9.86
CA ARG A 159 11.94 12.84 -10.56
C ARG A 159 12.31 12.83 -12.03
N ARG A 160 13.58 12.56 -12.37
CA ARG A 160 14.03 12.48 -13.77
C ARG A 160 13.31 11.39 -14.55
N ILE A 161 13.04 10.24 -13.94
CA ILE A 161 12.26 9.17 -14.57
C ILE A 161 10.85 9.67 -14.88
N LEU A 162 10.16 10.26 -13.92
CA LEU A 162 8.82 10.80 -14.14
C LEU A 162 8.79 11.85 -15.25
N GLU A 163 9.76 12.77 -15.31
CA GLU A 163 9.90 13.77 -16.36
C GLU A 163 10.11 13.17 -17.76
N GLN A 164 10.68 11.97 -17.86
CA GLN A 164 10.87 11.28 -19.14
C GLN A 164 9.58 10.64 -19.68
N TYR A 165 8.63 10.35 -18.80
CA TYR A 165 7.38 9.69 -19.16
C TYR A 165 6.23 10.66 -19.44
N GLY A 166 6.35 11.91 -19.10
CA GLY A 166 5.31 12.87 -19.34
C GLY A 166 5.41 14.21 -18.74
#